data_be9dc27ec67ddac3dcf3200300a5ee07
#
_entry.id   be9dc27ec67ddac3dcf3200300a5ee07
#
_cell.length_a   1.000
_cell.length_b   1.000
_cell.length_c   1.000
_cell.angle_alpha   90.00
_cell.angle_beta   90.00
_cell.angle_gamma   90.00
#
_symmetry.space_group_name_H-M   'P 1'
#
loop_
_entity.id
_entity.type
_entity.pdbx_description
1 polymer ?
#
loop_
_entity_poly.entity_id
_entity_poly.type
_entity_poly.pdbx_seq_one_letter_code
_entity_poly.pdbx_strand_id
1 'polypeptide(L)'
;VKPEAISFFELFEERPMLTINGPEELKSWEGKELGVTEWMTVSQERINQFADATGDHQWIHVDVERAKKESPMGGPIAHGYLTLSLIPMFKDEIYTVEGAKAGLNYGLNSCRFLTPVPAGGRVRGRFVMKSVAAKGEGRYLLCNEVTIELEGSDKPACVAESLGMVLF
;
A
#
# COMPACT_ATOMS: atom_id res chain seq x y z
N VAL A 1 -20.07 41.83 8.32
CA VAL A 1 -19.11 41.09 7.48
C VAL A 1 -19.49 39.63 7.62
N LYS A 2 -20.00 39.02 6.53
CA LYS A 2 -20.29 37.58 6.49
C LYS A 2 -18.95 36.86 6.24
N PRO A 3 -18.65 35.74 6.95
CA PRO A 3 -17.50 34.93 6.59
C PRO A 3 -17.75 34.29 5.22
N GLU A 4 -16.82 34.47 4.29
CA GLU A 4 -16.83 33.78 3.03
C GLU A 4 -16.73 32.27 3.29
N ALA A 5 -17.69 31.53 2.73
CA ALA A 5 -17.66 30.08 2.78
C ALA A 5 -16.49 29.61 1.91
N ILE A 6 -15.46 29.06 2.55
CA ILE A 6 -14.37 28.36 1.87
C ILE A 6 -15.00 27.21 1.06
N SER A 7 -14.77 27.19 -0.24
CA SER A 7 -15.30 26.17 -1.13
C SER A 7 -14.78 24.82 -0.71
N PHE A 8 -15.67 23.82 -0.64
CA PHE A 8 -15.34 22.42 -0.33
C PHE A 8 -14.25 21.85 -1.27
N PHE A 9 -14.05 22.46 -2.44
CA PHE A 9 -13.01 22.12 -3.41
C PHE A 9 -11.60 22.65 -3.06
N GLU A 10 -11.47 23.64 -2.17
CA GLU A 10 -10.15 24.16 -1.77
C GLU A 10 -9.47 23.35 -0.66
N LEU A 11 -10.13 22.32 -0.11
CA LEU A 11 -9.58 21.45 0.94
C LEU A 11 -8.87 20.20 0.41
N PHE A 12 -8.91 19.94 -0.88
CA PHE A 12 -8.14 18.88 -1.52
C PHE A 12 -7.00 19.52 -2.33
N GLU A 13 -5.90 19.87 -1.66
CA GLU A 13 -4.62 19.96 -2.36
C GLU A 13 -4.34 18.55 -2.91
N GLU A 14 -4.59 18.37 -4.22
CA GLU A 14 -4.08 17.20 -4.95
C GLU A 14 -2.58 17.17 -4.71
N ARG A 15 -2.10 16.24 -3.88
CA ARG A 15 -0.66 16.02 -3.76
C ARG A 15 -0.19 15.53 -5.13
N PRO A 16 0.63 16.31 -5.86
CA PRO A 16 1.08 15.85 -7.15
C PRO A 16 1.86 14.55 -6.96
N MET A 17 1.47 13.53 -7.72
CA MET A 17 2.22 12.28 -7.79
C MET A 17 3.68 12.58 -8.12
N LEU A 18 4.61 12.03 -7.35
CA LEU A 18 6.04 12.23 -7.58
C LEU A 18 6.45 11.60 -8.92
N THR A 19 7.00 12.40 -9.81
CA THR A 19 7.61 11.92 -11.06
C THR A 19 9.12 11.88 -10.91
N ILE A 20 9.71 10.69 -11.03
CA ILE A 20 11.15 10.47 -10.99
C ILE A 20 11.66 10.34 -12.41
N ASN A 21 12.55 11.26 -12.84
CA ASN A 21 13.00 11.35 -14.24
C ASN A 21 14.22 10.44 -14.50
N GLY A 22 13.93 9.20 -14.85
CA GLY A 22 14.95 8.24 -15.27
C GLY A 22 15.81 7.68 -14.13
N PRO A 23 16.81 6.84 -14.50
CA PRO A 23 17.59 6.06 -13.55
C PRO A 23 18.52 6.91 -12.63
N GLU A 24 19.02 8.02 -13.11
CA GLU A 24 19.93 8.87 -12.31
C GLU A 24 19.19 9.53 -11.13
N GLU A 25 18.01 10.09 -11.40
CA GLU A 25 17.19 10.68 -10.35
C GLU A 25 16.67 9.59 -9.39
N LEU A 26 16.33 8.41 -9.92
CA LEU A 26 15.86 7.28 -9.11
C LEU A 26 16.83 6.96 -7.98
N LYS A 27 18.14 6.94 -8.27
CA LYS A 27 19.17 6.69 -7.26
C LYS A 27 19.27 7.79 -6.20
N SER A 28 18.96 9.02 -6.56
CA SER A 28 18.98 10.15 -5.63
C SER A 28 17.91 10.07 -4.54
N TRP A 29 16.92 9.18 -4.71
CA TRP A 29 15.85 8.93 -3.74
C TRP A 29 16.20 7.91 -2.67
N GLU A 30 17.36 7.24 -2.74
CA GLU A 30 17.79 6.30 -1.70
C GLU A 30 17.78 6.97 -0.31
N GLY A 31 17.16 6.30 0.66
CA GLY A 31 17.00 6.75 2.04
C GLY A 31 15.93 7.81 2.26
N LYS A 32 15.17 8.21 1.22
CA LYS A 32 14.15 9.26 1.32
C LYS A 32 12.74 8.68 1.31
N GLU A 33 11.83 9.36 2.04
CA GLU A 33 10.39 9.09 1.95
C GLU A 33 9.89 9.57 0.58
N LEU A 34 9.21 8.67 -0.13
CA LEU A 34 8.58 8.96 -1.41
C LEU A 34 7.20 9.59 -1.23
N GLY A 35 6.49 9.20 -0.17
CA GLY A 35 5.19 9.73 0.16
C GLY A 35 4.32 8.78 0.97
N VAL A 36 3.09 9.23 1.21
CA VAL A 36 2.05 8.52 1.94
C VAL A 36 0.74 8.67 1.15
N THR A 37 0.00 7.59 0.93
CA THR A 37 -1.30 7.63 0.24
C THR A 37 -2.39 8.22 1.10
N GLU A 38 -3.53 8.50 0.50
CA GLU A 38 -4.76 8.74 1.24
C GLU A 38 -5.26 7.45 1.92
N TRP A 39 -6.15 7.63 2.89
CA TRP A 39 -6.80 6.52 3.58
C TRP A 39 -7.81 5.83 2.68
N MET A 40 -7.72 4.52 2.54
CA MET A 40 -8.72 3.71 1.84
C MET A 40 -9.40 2.72 2.78
N THR A 41 -10.68 2.45 2.54
CA THR A 41 -11.46 1.46 3.29
C THR A 41 -11.24 0.06 2.71
N VAL A 42 -10.93 -0.91 3.56
CA VAL A 42 -10.90 -2.33 3.21
C VAL A 42 -12.28 -2.92 3.51
N SER A 43 -13.16 -2.90 2.52
CA SER A 43 -14.54 -3.38 2.67
C SER A 43 -14.62 -4.90 2.77
N GLN A 44 -15.73 -5.42 3.35
CA GLN A 44 -16.03 -6.85 3.34
C GLN A 44 -16.15 -7.40 1.91
N GLU A 45 -16.68 -6.61 0.98
CA GLU A 45 -16.77 -7.00 -0.43
C GLU A 45 -15.38 -7.26 -1.03
N ARG A 46 -14.40 -6.36 -0.81
CA ARG A 46 -13.02 -6.56 -1.26
C ARG A 46 -12.38 -7.80 -0.65
N ILE A 47 -12.66 -8.08 0.63
CA ILE A 47 -12.19 -9.29 1.33
C ILE A 47 -12.77 -10.53 0.65
N ASN A 48 -14.07 -10.54 0.35
CA ASN A 48 -14.73 -11.64 -0.34
C ASN A 48 -14.16 -11.86 -1.75
N GLN A 49 -13.96 -10.79 -2.51
CA GLN A 49 -13.33 -10.86 -3.84
C GLN A 49 -11.92 -11.45 -3.78
N PHE A 50 -11.14 -11.09 -2.77
CA PHE A 50 -9.80 -11.68 -2.57
C PHE A 50 -9.88 -13.16 -2.20
N ALA A 51 -10.81 -13.54 -1.34
CA ALA A 51 -11.08 -14.93 -0.99
C ALA A 51 -11.43 -15.76 -2.24
N ASP A 52 -12.30 -15.23 -3.10
CA ASP A 52 -12.71 -15.87 -4.35
C ASP A 52 -11.53 -16.02 -5.32
N ALA A 53 -10.70 -14.98 -5.44
CA ALA A 53 -9.56 -14.98 -6.35
C ALA A 53 -8.44 -15.95 -5.92
N THR A 54 -8.29 -16.19 -4.62
CA THR A 54 -7.17 -16.97 -4.05
C THR A 54 -7.59 -18.34 -3.54
N GLY A 55 -8.89 -18.56 -3.33
CA GLY A 55 -9.44 -19.79 -2.72
C GLY A 55 -9.32 -19.80 -1.19
N ASP A 56 -8.85 -18.71 -0.55
CA ASP A 56 -8.77 -18.63 0.92
C ASP A 56 -10.08 -18.13 1.53
N HIS A 57 -11.00 -19.07 1.76
CA HIS A 57 -12.32 -18.82 2.34
C HIS A 57 -12.35 -19.15 3.85
N GLN A 58 -11.24 -18.89 4.57
CA GLN A 58 -11.27 -19.09 6.03
C GLN A 58 -12.36 -18.23 6.65
N TRP A 59 -13.15 -18.83 7.57
CA TRP A 59 -14.34 -18.22 8.14
C TRP A 59 -14.11 -16.86 8.81
N ILE A 60 -12.91 -16.62 9.37
CA ILE A 60 -12.56 -15.34 9.99
C ILE A 60 -12.56 -14.17 9.01
N HIS A 61 -12.54 -14.43 7.70
CA HIS A 61 -12.56 -13.43 6.65
C HIS A 61 -13.94 -13.25 6.03
N VAL A 62 -14.65 -14.35 5.76
CA VAL A 62 -15.84 -14.35 4.91
C VAL A 62 -17.17 -14.65 5.63
N ASP A 63 -17.15 -15.31 6.78
CA ASP A 63 -18.36 -15.58 7.56
C ASP A 63 -18.57 -14.50 8.62
N VAL A 64 -19.24 -13.43 8.22
CA VAL A 64 -19.45 -12.23 9.04
C VAL A 64 -20.14 -12.53 10.37
N GLU A 65 -21.19 -13.37 10.34
CA GLU A 65 -21.97 -13.65 11.54
C GLU A 65 -21.21 -14.53 12.53
N ARG A 66 -20.50 -15.53 12.01
CA ARG A 66 -19.62 -16.37 12.81
C ARG A 66 -18.44 -15.55 13.36
N ALA A 67 -17.82 -14.70 12.53
CA ALA A 67 -16.69 -13.89 12.95
C ALA A 67 -17.07 -12.90 14.06
N LYS A 68 -18.23 -12.26 14.00
CA LYS A 68 -18.74 -11.40 15.08
C LYS A 68 -18.93 -12.17 16.41
N LYS A 69 -19.32 -13.43 16.32
CA LYS A 69 -19.66 -14.24 17.50
C LYS A 69 -18.45 -14.94 18.10
N GLU A 70 -17.54 -15.44 17.27
CA GLU A 70 -16.49 -16.40 17.66
C GLU A 70 -15.07 -15.86 17.48
N SER A 71 -14.86 -14.82 16.63
CA SER A 71 -13.53 -14.28 16.39
C SER A 71 -12.99 -13.52 17.59
N PRO A 72 -11.77 -13.80 18.05
CA PRO A 72 -11.12 -13.01 19.08
C PRO A 72 -10.86 -11.56 18.66
N MET A 73 -11.03 -11.25 17.36
CA MET A 73 -10.89 -9.89 16.81
C MET A 73 -12.22 -9.09 16.86
N GLY A 74 -13.32 -9.72 17.33
CA GLY A 74 -14.64 -9.06 17.44
C GLY A 74 -15.41 -8.91 16.12
N GLY A 75 -14.90 -9.48 15.04
CA GLY A 75 -15.52 -9.44 13.71
C GLY A 75 -14.63 -10.00 12.62
N PRO A 76 -15.07 -9.91 11.35
CA PRO A 76 -14.26 -10.35 10.23
C PRO A 76 -13.05 -9.43 10.02
N ILE A 77 -11.93 -10.03 9.57
CA ILE A 77 -10.69 -9.33 9.28
C ILE A 77 -10.26 -9.59 7.84
N ALA A 78 -9.50 -8.66 7.26
CA ALA A 78 -8.86 -8.85 5.97
C ALA A 78 -7.76 -9.93 6.08
N HIS A 79 -7.54 -10.64 4.95
CA HIS A 79 -6.36 -11.49 4.81
C HIS A 79 -5.09 -10.63 4.92
N GLY A 80 -4.07 -11.12 5.60
CA GLY A 80 -2.76 -10.46 5.60
C GLY A 80 -2.22 -10.28 4.17
N TYR A 81 -2.40 -11.30 3.33
CA TYR A 81 -2.01 -11.25 1.93
C TYR A 81 -2.82 -10.25 1.09
N LEU A 82 -4.10 -9.98 1.42
CA LEU A 82 -4.83 -8.88 0.80
C LEU A 82 -4.16 -7.55 1.14
N THR A 83 -3.85 -7.32 2.43
CA THR A 83 -3.18 -6.10 2.88
C THR A 83 -1.85 -5.92 2.15
N LEU A 84 -1.03 -6.96 2.03
CA LEU A 84 0.23 -6.92 1.26
C LEU A 84 -0.01 -6.61 -0.22
N SER A 85 -1.05 -7.19 -0.83
CA SER A 85 -1.37 -7.02 -2.24
C SER A 85 -1.84 -5.61 -2.62
N LEU A 86 -2.09 -4.73 -1.64
CA LEU A 86 -2.37 -3.31 -1.87
C LEU A 86 -1.11 -2.48 -2.19
N ILE A 87 0.09 -3.00 -1.93
CA ILE A 87 1.35 -2.27 -2.14
C ILE A 87 1.49 -1.72 -3.56
N PRO A 88 1.25 -2.49 -4.65
CA PRO A 88 1.38 -1.94 -5.99
C PRO A 88 0.42 -0.78 -6.27
N MET A 89 -0.83 -0.89 -5.83
CA MET A 89 -1.82 0.17 -5.97
C MET A 89 -1.38 1.45 -5.24
N PHE A 90 -0.95 1.33 -3.97
CA PHE A 90 -0.45 2.46 -3.19
C PHE A 90 0.80 3.08 -3.81
N LYS A 91 1.70 2.27 -4.36
CA LYS A 91 2.89 2.75 -5.08
C LYS A 91 2.48 3.64 -6.26
N ASP A 92 1.48 3.22 -7.04
CA ASP A 92 1.02 3.96 -8.23
C ASP A 92 0.34 5.30 -7.88
N GLU A 93 -0.15 5.47 -6.65
CA GLU A 93 -0.65 6.76 -6.14
C GLU A 93 0.48 7.71 -5.71
N ILE A 94 1.66 7.18 -5.38
CA ILE A 94 2.76 7.96 -4.79
C ILE A 94 3.74 8.42 -5.84
N TYR A 95 4.23 7.50 -6.70
CA TYR A 95 5.27 7.86 -7.66
C TYR A 95 5.21 7.06 -8.96
N THR A 96 5.71 7.69 -10.00
CA THR A 96 6.01 7.07 -11.29
C THR A 96 7.47 7.27 -11.66
N VAL A 97 8.00 6.39 -12.52
CA VAL A 97 9.36 6.50 -13.05
C VAL A 97 9.27 6.78 -14.55
N GLU A 98 9.62 8.00 -14.95
CA GLU A 98 9.56 8.44 -16.34
C GLU A 98 10.60 7.69 -17.19
N GLY A 99 10.22 7.30 -18.42
CA GLY A 99 11.05 6.55 -19.33
C GLY A 99 11.11 5.05 -19.04
N ALA A 100 10.52 4.56 -17.95
CA ALA A 100 10.42 3.13 -17.70
C ALA A 100 9.44 2.46 -18.68
N LYS A 101 9.87 1.35 -19.30
CA LYS A 101 9.02 0.53 -20.18
C LYS A 101 8.13 -0.42 -19.42
N ALA A 102 8.59 -0.88 -18.25
CA ALA A 102 7.83 -1.79 -17.39
C ALA A 102 8.33 -1.75 -15.94
N GLY A 103 7.43 -2.04 -15.01
CA GLY A 103 7.72 -2.35 -13.61
C GLY A 103 7.21 -3.75 -13.27
N LEU A 104 8.04 -4.57 -12.64
CA LEU A 104 7.68 -5.92 -12.24
C LEU A 104 7.78 -6.06 -10.72
N ASN A 105 6.81 -6.73 -10.11
CA ASN A 105 6.92 -7.17 -8.73
C ASN A 105 7.97 -8.28 -8.69
N TYR A 106 9.11 -8.03 -8.03
CA TYR A 106 10.23 -8.97 -8.03
C TYR A 106 10.21 -9.89 -6.82
N GLY A 107 9.73 -9.40 -5.68
CA GLY A 107 9.65 -10.17 -4.45
C GLY A 107 9.64 -9.32 -3.20
N LEU A 108 10.02 -9.92 -2.09
CA LEU A 108 10.11 -9.28 -0.78
C LEU A 108 11.40 -9.75 -0.11
N ASN A 109 12.13 -8.82 0.53
CA ASN A 109 13.19 -9.20 1.47
C ASN A 109 12.58 -9.62 2.81
N SER A 110 11.51 -8.95 3.22
CA SER A 110 10.79 -9.24 4.47
C SER A 110 9.35 -8.80 4.38
N CYS A 111 8.49 -9.45 5.16
CA CYS A 111 7.11 -9.04 5.39
C CYS A 111 6.67 -9.47 6.78
N ARG A 112 5.95 -8.61 7.49
CA ARG A 112 5.31 -8.92 8.78
C ARG A 112 3.92 -8.30 8.83
N PHE A 113 2.93 -9.11 9.17
CA PHE A 113 1.58 -8.69 9.51
C PHE A 113 1.53 -8.48 11.02
N LEU A 114 1.33 -7.25 11.45
CA LEU A 114 1.45 -6.86 12.87
C LEU A 114 0.08 -6.66 13.53
N THR A 115 -0.84 -6.02 12.81
CA THR A 115 -2.19 -5.73 13.30
C THR A 115 -3.22 -6.20 12.28
N PRO A 116 -4.17 -7.07 12.66
CA PRO A 116 -5.27 -7.44 11.78
C PRO A 116 -6.08 -6.22 11.35
N VAL A 117 -6.40 -6.11 10.07
CA VAL A 117 -7.27 -5.06 9.53
C VAL A 117 -8.71 -5.54 9.63
N PRO A 118 -9.58 -4.91 10.45
CA PRO A 118 -10.98 -5.29 10.52
C PRO A 118 -11.67 -4.95 9.18
N ALA A 119 -12.69 -5.72 8.81
CA ALA A 119 -13.54 -5.36 7.67
C ALA A 119 -14.17 -3.99 7.92
N GLY A 120 -14.06 -3.09 6.93
CA GLY A 120 -14.43 -1.68 7.06
C GLY A 120 -13.33 -0.79 7.65
N GLY A 121 -12.21 -1.35 8.10
CA GLY A 121 -11.05 -0.58 8.56
C GLY A 121 -10.40 0.19 7.42
N ARG A 122 -9.72 1.31 7.77
CA ARG A 122 -9.04 2.16 6.79
C ARG A 122 -7.54 2.01 6.91
N VAL A 123 -6.89 1.86 5.77
CA VAL A 123 -5.43 1.70 5.67
C VAL A 123 -4.85 2.71 4.68
N ARG A 124 -3.55 3.00 4.82
CA ARG A 124 -2.77 3.77 3.84
C ARG A 124 -1.35 3.26 3.76
N GLY A 125 -0.69 3.51 2.63
CA GLY A 125 0.70 3.12 2.39
C GLY A 125 1.66 4.29 2.58
N ARG A 126 2.73 4.07 3.37
CA ARG A 126 3.89 4.95 3.48
C ARG A 126 5.08 4.27 2.84
N PHE A 127 5.81 4.98 1.98
CA PHE A 127 6.92 4.41 1.20
C PHE A 127 8.21 5.19 1.43
N VAL A 128 9.29 4.45 1.68
CA VAL A 128 10.67 4.96 1.72
C VAL A 128 11.49 4.17 0.70
N MET A 129 12.18 4.85 -0.21
CA MET A 129 13.14 4.21 -1.12
C MET A 129 14.37 3.76 -0.33
N LYS A 130 14.49 2.47 -0.04
CA LYS A 130 15.60 1.94 0.75
C LYS A 130 16.88 1.81 -0.07
N SER A 131 16.76 1.29 -1.29
CA SER A 131 17.89 1.13 -2.20
C SER A 131 17.49 1.02 -3.65
N VAL A 132 18.43 1.40 -4.54
CA VAL A 132 18.34 1.31 -5.99
C VAL A 132 19.60 0.64 -6.52
N ALA A 133 19.50 -0.57 -7.05
CA ALA A 133 20.63 -1.34 -7.55
C ALA A 133 20.52 -1.56 -9.05
N ALA A 134 21.51 -1.09 -9.83
CA ALA A 134 21.63 -1.41 -11.25
C ALA A 134 21.91 -2.92 -11.42
N LYS A 135 21.15 -3.57 -12.32
CA LYS A 135 21.25 -5.00 -12.64
C LYS A 135 21.70 -5.24 -14.09
N GLY A 136 22.28 -4.21 -14.72
CA GLY A 136 22.72 -4.21 -16.12
C GLY A 136 21.56 -4.10 -17.12
N GLU A 137 21.91 -3.76 -18.38
CA GLU A 137 20.96 -3.72 -19.50
C GLU A 137 19.69 -2.88 -19.25
N GLY A 138 19.83 -1.71 -18.60
CA GLY A 138 18.69 -0.84 -18.31
C GLY A 138 17.74 -1.38 -17.23
N ARG A 139 18.17 -2.34 -16.39
CA ARG A 139 17.40 -2.92 -15.30
C ARG A 139 17.84 -2.37 -13.94
N TYR A 140 16.87 -1.98 -13.12
CA TYR A 140 17.11 -1.45 -11.78
C TYR A 140 16.22 -2.17 -10.78
N LEU A 141 16.85 -2.76 -9.76
CA LEU A 141 16.14 -3.36 -8.63
C LEU A 141 15.94 -2.31 -7.55
N LEU A 142 14.68 -2.01 -7.25
CA LEU A 142 14.29 -1.09 -6.20
C LEU A 142 13.89 -1.88 -4.95
N CYS A 143 14.34 -1.43 -3.80
CA CYS A 143 13.81 -1.89 -2.52
C CYS A 143 13.08 -0.73 -1.85
N ASN A 144 11.76 -0.88 -1.67
CA ASN A 144 10.96 0.05 -0.90
C ASN A 144 10.66 -0.54 0.48
N GLU A 145 10.97 0.21 1.53
CA GLU A 145 10.38 -0.04 2.84
C GLU A 145 8.96 0.51 2.82
N VAL A 146 7.99 -0.38 3.02
CA VAL A 146 6.57 -0.05 2.96
C VAL A 146 5.93 -0.33 4.31
N THR A 147 5.29 0.69 4.87
CA THR A 147 4.46 0.58 6.06
C THR A 147 3.01 0.78 5.66
N ILE A 148 2.17 -0.25 5.84
CA ILE A 148 0.73 -0.10 5.70
C ILE A 148 0.16 0.22 7.07
N GLU A 149 -0.21 1.49 7.24
CA GLU A 149 -0.78 2.02 8.48
C GLU A 149 -2.26 1.64 8.57
N LEU A 150 -2.76 1.42 9.79
CA LEU A 150 -4.17 1.19 10.11
C LEU A 150 -4.69 2.37 10.91
N GLU A 151 -5.77 2.99 10.43
CA GLU A 151 -6.37 4.15 11.10
C GLU A 151 -6.81 3.81 12.54
N GLY A 152 -6.44 4.68 13.48
CA GLY A 152 -6.75 4.49 14.89
C GLY A 152 -5.90 3.45 15.63
N SER A 153 -4.86 2.89 14.98
CA SER A 153 -3.93 1.95 15.60
C SER A 153 -2.53 2.55 15.74
N ASP A 154 -1.91 2.35 16.91
CA ASP A 154 -0.50 2.75 17.13
C ASP A 154 0.48 1.83 16.41
N LYS A 155 0.03 0.65 15.97
CA LYS A 155 0.85 -0.32 15.22
C LYS A 155 0.33 -0.44 13.80
N PRO A 156 1.23 -0.54 12.80
CA PRO A 156 0.83 -0.74 11.42
C PRO A 156 0.18 -2.12 11.21
N ALA A 157 -0.60 -2.23 10.15
CA ALA A 157 -1.15 -3.52 9.71
C ALA A 157 -0.05 -4.42 9.11
N CYS A 158 0.82 -3.84 8.30
CA CYS A 158 1.89 -4.56 7.62
C CYS A 158 3.14 -3.69 7.49
N VAL A 159 4.31 -4.32 7.63
CA VAL A 159 5.60 -3.74 7.26
C VAL A 159 6.30 -4.70 6.32
N ALA A 160 6.78 -4.21 5.18
CA ALA A 160 7.44 -5.02 4.17
C ALA A 160 8.62 -4.30 3.51
N GLU A 161 9.66 -5.05 3.16
CA GLU A 161 10.66 -4.61 2.18
C GLU A 161 10.28 -5.19 0.81
N SER A 162 9.61 -4.36 0.02
CA SER A 162 9.09 -4.74 -1.30
C SER A 162 10.13 -4.49 -2.39
N LEU A 163 10.35 -5.49 -3.23
CA LEU A 163 11.28 -5.45 -4.35
C LEU A 163 10.53 -5.26 -5.67
N GLY A 164 10.88 -4.21 -6.40
CA GLY A 164 10.41 -3.95 -7.75
C GLY A 164 11.56 -3.93 -8.75
N MET A 165 11.35 -4.50 -9.93
CA MET A 165 12.31 -4.40 -11.05
C MET A 165 11.78 -3.40 -12.07
N VAL A 166 12.53 -2.33 -12.32
CA VAL A 166 12.20 -1.33 -13.35
C VAL A 166 13.07 -1.57 -14.57
N LEU A 167 12.45 -1.54 -15.75
CA LEU A 167 13.08 -1.77 -17.06
C LEU A 167 13.03 -0.48 -17.87
N PHE A 168 14.19 -0.04 -18.42
CA PHE A 168 14.33 1.11 -19.30
C PHE A 168 14.63 0.72 -20.74
#